data_4350b43c61d2602f1927f2d46de7274f
#
_entry.id   4350b43c61d2602f1927f2d46de7274f
#
_cell.length_a   1.000
_cell.length_b   1.000
_cell.length_c   1.000
_cell.angle_alpha   90.00
_cell.angle_beta   90.00
_cell.angle_gamma   90.00
#
_symmetry.space_group_name_H-M   'P 1'
#
loop_
_entity.id
_entity.type
_entity.pdbx_description
1 polymer ?
#
loop_
_entity_poly.entity_id
_entity_poly.type
_entity_poly.pdbx_seq_one_letter_code
_entity_poly.pdbx_strand_id
1 'polypeptide(L)'
;GSEMCIRDSGIAMGHKGMKYSLVTRDLIADSTECMALAHHFDALVMIPNCDKNVPGLLMAAARVNVPTVFVSGGPMLAGHVKGKKTSLSSMFEAVGSYAAGKFTLEDVEEFENNACPTCGSCSGMYTANSMNCLTEVLGMGLRGNGTIPAVYSERIKLAKQAGMAVMDMFRKNICARDIITKESILNALTVDMALGCSTNSMLHLPAIAHETVSYTHLRAHE
;
A
#
# COMPACT_ATOMS: atom_id res chain seq x y z
N GLY A 1 14.42 -5.36 2.27
CA GLY A 1 14.10 -5.37 0.84
C GLY A 1 13.65 -6.72 0.30
N SER A 2 14.32 -7.81 0.68
CA SER A 2 13.98 -9.17 0.23
C SER A 2 12.66 -9.71 0.79
N GLU A 3 12.25 -9.28 1.96
CA GLU A 3 10.98 -9.73 2.56
C GLU A 3 9.74 -9.22 1.82
N MET A 4 9.80 -8.08 1.17
CA MET A 4 8.67 -7.54 0.39
C MET A 4 8.32 -8.44 -0.80
N CYS A 5 9.29 -9.00 -1.49
CA CYS A 5 9.05 -9.89 -2.63
C CYS A 5 8.48 -11.25 -2.21
N ILE A 6 8.83 -11.75 -1.03
CA ILE A 6 8.34 -13.03 -0.50
C ILE A 6 6.85 -12.94 -0.11
N ARG A 7 6.36 -11.75 0.21
CA ARG A 7 4.98 -11.49 0.66
C ARG A 7 4.10 -10.85 -0.42
N ASP A 8 4.56 -10.80 -1.65
CA ASP A 8 3.79 -10.21 -2.74
C ASP A 8 2.63 -11.13 -3.14
N SER A 9 1.41 -10.66 -2.88
CA SER A 9 0.19 -11.34 -3.29
C SER A 9 0.07 -11.47 -4.81
N GLY A 10 0.73 -10.60 -5.57
CA GLY A 10 0.76 -10.66 -7.04
C GLY A 10 1.35 -11.97 -7.54
N ILE A 11 2.47 -12.42 -6.96
CA ILE A 11 3.10 -13.70 -7.29
C ILE A 11 2.22 -14.90 -6.92
N ALA A 12 1.42 -14.76 -5.86
CA ALA A 12 0.54 -15.83 -5.36
C ALA A 12 -0.81 -15.91 -6.10
N MET A 13 -1.12 -14.97 -6.98
CA MET A 13 -2.39 -14.96 -7.72
C MET A 13 -2.54 -16.21 -8.57
N GLY A 14 -3.73 -16.84 -8.47
CA GLY A 14 -4.05 -18.05 -9.22
C GLY A 14 -3.56 -19.37 -8.59
N HIS A 15 -2.85 -19.36 -7.45
CA HIS A 15 -2.44 -20.59 -6.78
C HIS A 15 -2.72 -20.61 -5.26
N LYS A 16 -2.44 -21.75 -4.62
CA LYS A 16 -2.77 -22.00 -3.21
C LYS A 16 -2.12 -21.02 -2.23
N GLY A 17 -1.00 -20.40 -2.59
CA GLY A 17 -0.29 -19.40 -1.78
C GLY A 17 -1.13 -18.18 -1.44
N MET A 18 -2.15 -17.86 -2.25
CA MET A 18 -3.05 -16.73 -2.00
C MET A 18 -3.82 -16.82 -0.68
N LYS A 19 -4.02 -18.03 -0.14
CA LYS A 19 -4.67 -18.24 1.17
C LYS A 19 -3.91 -17.60 2.33
N TYR A 20 -2.61 -17.39 2.17
CA TYR A 20 -1.74 -16.80 3.20
C TYR A 20 -1.63 -15.28 3.09
N SER A 21 -2.13 -14.68 2.02
CA SER A 21 -1.98 -13.24 1.76
C SER A 21 -2.55 -12.38 2.89
N LEU A 22 -3.80 -12.61 3.30
CA LEU A 22 -4.44 -11.79 4.34
C LEU A 22 -3.78 -11.98 5.71
N VAL A 23 -3.37 -13.19 6.04
CA VAL A 23 -2.70 -13.52 7.32
C VAL A 23 -1.39 -12.74 7.48
N THR A 24 -0.67 -12.47 6.38
CA THR A 24 0.59 -11.73 6.43
C THR A 24 0.41 -10.29 6.89
N ARG A 25 -0.77 -9.68 6.75
CA ARG A 25 -1.05 -8.34 7.28
C ARG A 25 -0.87 -8.30 8.80
N ASP A 26 -1.48 -9.26 9.50
CA ASP A 26 -1.42 -9.31 10.96
C ASP A 26 -0.01 -9.67 11.44
N LEU A 27 0.67 -10.62 10.76
CA LEU A 27 2.07 -10.95 11.05
C LEU A 27 3.01 -9.76 10.86
N ILE A 28 2.78 -8.91 9.86
CA ILE A 28 3.55 -7.69 9.65
C ILE A 28 3.31 -6.72 10.81
N ALA A 29 2.04 -6.53 11.21
CA ALA A 29 1.70 -5.68 12.34
C ALA A 29 2.38 -6.16 13.62
N ASP A 30 2.23 -7.44 13.96
CA ASP A 30 2.81 -8.04 15.16
C ASP A 30 4.34 -7.95 15.19
N SER A 31 5.01 -8.32 14.10
CA SER A 31 6.47 -8.29 14.01
C SER A 31 7.02 -6.87 14.11
N THR A 32 6.35 -5.90 13.49
CA THR A 32 6.76 -4.50 13.52
C THR A 32 6.56 -3.90 14.92
N GLU A 33 5.44 -4.18 15.55
CA GLU A 33 5.16 -3.78 16.94
C GLU A 33 6.22 -4.33 17.88
N CYS A 34 6.52 -5.64 17.82
CA CYS A 34 7.54 -6.27 18.63
C CYS A 34 8.90 -5.58 18.48
N MET A 35 9.33 -5.31 17.25
CA MET A 35 10.61 -4.66 16.98
C MET A 35 10.64 -3.22 17.46
N ALA A 36 9.58 -2.45 17.23
CA ALA A 36 9.51 -1.06 17.65
C ALA A 36 9.55 -0.92 19.18
N LEU A 37 8.82 -1.77 19.89
CA LEU A 37 8.79 -1.77 21.36
C LEU A 37 10.09 -2.32 21.95
N ALA A 38 10.66 -3.39 21.40
CA ALA A 38 11.91 -3.98 21.89
C ALA A 38 13.11 -3.02 21.79
N HIS A 39 13.13 -2.17 20.77
CA HIS A 39 14.19 -1.17 20.57
C HIS A 39 13.85 0.21 21.12
N HIS A 40 12.65 0.41 21.69
CA HIS A 40 12.21 1.68 22.26
C HIS A 40 12.36 2.88 21.31
N PHE A 41 11.91 2.72 20.07
CA PHE A 41 11.96 3.81 19.09
C PHE A 41 11.03 4.95 19.46
N ASP A 42 11.54 6.18 19.44
CA ASP A 42 10.77 7.40 19.76
C ASP A 42 9.94 7.91 18.57
N ALA A 43 10.31 7.54 17.36
CA ALA A 43 9.61 7.93 16.13
C ALA A 43 9.91 6.94 14.98
N LEU A 44 9.03 6.85 14.00
CA LEU A 44 9.14 5.88 12.90
C LEU A 44 8.93 6.54 11.54
N VAL A 45 9.75 6.16 10.57
CA VAL A 45 9.46 6.37 9.14
C VAL A 45 9.24 4.99 8.52
N MET A 46 8.03 4.73 8.05
CA MET A 46 7.66 3.45 7.45
C MET A 46 7.61 3.55 5.93
N ILE A 47 8.25 2.59 5.23
CA ILE A 47 8.40 2.63 3.76
C ILE A 47 7.78 1.36 3.14
N PRO A 48 6.45 1.21 3.18
CA PRO A 48 5.77 0.09 2.52
C PRO A 48 5.50 0.35 1.05
N ASN A 49 5.22 -0.73 0.30
CA ASN A 49 4.78 -0.60 -1.10
C ASN A 49 3.95 -1.77 -1.64
N CYS A 50 3.40 -2.62 -0.77
CA CYS A 50 2.62 -3.78 -1.20
C CYS A 50 1.30 -3.89 -0.45
N ASP A 51 0.39 -4.75 -0.94
CA ASP A 51 -1.01 -4.79 -0.55
C ASP A 51 -1.27 -5.15 0.92
N LYS A 52 -0.40 -5.92 1.56
CA LYS A 52 -0.55 -6.31 2.98
C LYS A 52 0.42 -5.59 3.91
N ASN A 53 1.58 -5.13 3.41
CA ASN A 53 2.51 -4.41 4.28
C ASN A 53 2.08 -2.98 4.56
N VAL A 54 1.38 -2.30 3.64
CA VAL A 54 0.84 -0.96 3.91
C VAL A 54 -0.16 -1.00 5.07
N PRO A 55 -1.25 -1.79 5.03
CA PRO A 55 -2.19 -1.84 6.13
C PRO A 55 -1.59 -2.47 7.40
N GLY A 56 -0.72 -3.48 7.29
CA GLY A 56 -0.05 -4.08 8.45
C GLY A 56 0.81 -3.07 9.21
N LEU A 57 1.57 -2.24 8.51
CA LEU A 57 2.37 -1.19 9.13
C LEU A 57 1.49 -0.06 9.70
N LEU A 58 0.35 0.27 9.08
CA LEU A 58 -0.61 1.23 9.65
C LEU A 58 -1.22 0.71 10.96
N MET A 59 -1.55 -0.59 11.02
CA MET A 59 -1.98 -1.24 12.27
C MET A 59 -0.87 -1.18 13.33
N ALA A 60 0.38 -1.51 12.98
CA ALA A 60 1.51 -1.41 13.89
C ALA A 60 1.73 0.03 14.39
N ALA A 61 1.66 1.03 13.50
CA ALA A 61 1.78 2.43 13.88
C ALA A 61 0.71 2.85 14.89
N ALA A 62 -0.53 2.38 14.70
CA ALA A 62 -1.63 2.62 15.62
C ALA A 62 -1.41 1.95 16.99
N ARG A 63 -0.86 0.73 17.02
CA ARG A 63 -0.56 -0.02 18.27
C ARG A 63 0.56 0.61 19.05
N VAL A 64 1.70 0.85 18.40
CA VAL A 64 2.90 1.46 19.02
C VAL A 64 2.65 2.90 19.44
N ASN A 65 1.87 3.64 18.68
CA ASN A 65 1.41 5.01 18.94
C ASN A 65 2.55 6.00 19.24
N VAL A 66 3.56 6.03 18.39
CA VAL A 66 4.61 7.04 18.39
C VAL A 66 4.50 7.92 17.13
N PRO A 67 5.17 9.09 17.08
CA PRO A 67 5.25 9.90 15.86
C PRO A 67 5.69 9.05 14.67
N THR A 68 4.83 8.96 13.65
CA THR A 68 5.06 8.05 12.53
C THR A 68 4.66 8.71 11.21
N VAL A 69 5.52 8.63 10.20
CA VAL A 69 5.25 9.11 8.84
C VAL A 69 5.47 7.97 7.85
N PHE A 70 4.56 7.86 6.89
CA PHE A 70 4.63 6.87 5.82
C PHE A 70 5.18 7.47 4.53
N VAL A 71 6.06 6.73 3.87
CA VAL A 71 6.55 7.02 2.52
C VAL A 71 6.37 5.76 1.70
N SER A 72 5.39 5.70 0.83
CA SER A 72 5.27 4.54 -0.06
C SER A 72 6.43 4.50 -1.06
N GLY A 73 6.77 3.32 -1.54
CA GLY A 73 7.76 3.15 -2.60
C GLY A 73 7.32 3.74 -3.94
N GLY A 74 6.03 4.03 -4.11
CA GLY A 74 5.43 4.57 -5.33
C GLY A 74 5.04 3.52 -6.37
N PRO A 75 4.11 3.85 -7.28
CA PRO A 75 3.68 2.96 -8.34
C PRO A 75 4.74 2.83 -9.45
N MET A 76 4.74 1.68 -10.14
CA MET A 76 5.50 1.49 -11.36
C MET A 76 4.89 2.32 -12.51
N LEU A 77 5.69 2.59 -13.54
CA LEU A 77 5.18 3.21 -14.77
C LEU A 77 4.40 2.18 -15.59
N ALA A 78 3.45 2.68 -16.38
CA ALA A 78 2.78 1.88 -17.38
C ALA A 78 3.73 1.54 -18.54
N GLY A 79 3.63 0.32 -19.06
CA GLY A 79 4.36 -0.13 -20.24
C GLY A 79 3.65 0.21 -21.54
N HIS A 80 4.25 -0.24 -22.66
CA HIS A 80 3.66 -0.13 -23.97
C HIS A 80 3.92 -1.42 -24.76
N VAL A 81 2.85 -2.00 -25.31
CA VAL A 81 2.90 -3.17 -26.19
C VAL A 81 2.14 -2.82 -27.45
N LYS A 82 2.74 -3.02 -28.61
CA LYS A 82 2.15 -2.71 -29.92
C LYS A 82 1.58 -1.29 -30.02
N GLY A 83 2.30 -0.31 -29.42
CA GLY A 83 1.89 1.10 -29.40
C GLY A 83 0.74 1.45 -28.46
N LYS A 84 0.21 0.49 -27.70
CA LYS A 84 -0.83 0.70 -26.70
C LYS A 84 -0.25 0.71 -25.29
N LYS A 85 -0.76 1.60 -24.46
CA LYS A 85 -0.43 1.68 -23.03
C LYS A 85 -0.90 0.41 -22.32
N THR A 86 -0.05 -0.21 -21.52
CA THR A 86 -0.32 -1.46 -20.82
C THR A 86 -0.06 -1.33 -19.33
N SER A 87 -0.63 -2.25 -18.58
CA SER A 87 -0.45 -2.36 -17.14
C SER A 87 -0.39 -3.84 -16.76
N LEU A 88 -0.27 -4.13 -15.45
CA LEU A 88 -0.34 -5.48 -14.94
C LEU A 88 -1.66 -6.19 -15.35
N SER A 89 -2.79 -5.47 -15.41
CA SER A 89 -4.06 -6.04 -15.90
C SER A 89 -3.94 -6.56 -17.33
N SER A 90 -3.24 -5.82 -18.18
CA SER A 90 -3.05 -6.20 -19.59
C SER A 90 -2.25 -7.50 -19.72
N MET A 91 -1.34 -7.77 -18.78
CA MET A 91 -0.61 -9.05 -18.73
C MET A 91 -1.55 -10.23 -18.43
N PHE A 92 -2.47 -10.09 -17.47
CA PHE A 92 -3.47 -11.13 -17.18
C PHE A 92 -4.40 -11.37 -18.37
N GLU A 93 -4.81 -10.28 -19.05
CA GLU A 93 -5.62 -10.37 -20.27
C GLU A 93 -4.87 -11.07 -21.40
N ALA A 94 -3.57 -10.83 -21.53
CA ALA A 94 -2.72 -11.51 -22.53
C ALA A 94 -2.64 -13.00 -22.27
N VAL A 95 -2.41 -13.43 -21.02
CA VAL A 95 -2.41 -14.86 -20.63
C VAL A 95 -3.77 -15.51 -20.91
N GLY A 96 -4.87 -14.83 -20.55
CA GLY A 96 -6.23 -15.31 -20.86
C GLY A 96 -6.50 -15.42 -22.38
N SER A 97 -5.99 -14.47 -23.15
CA SER A 97 -6.11 -14.47 -24.62
C SER A 97 -5.30 -15.60 -25.26
N TYR A 98 -4.13 -15.92 -24.73
CA TYR A 98 -3.33 -17.05 -25.12
C TYR A 98 -4.05 -18.38 -24.84
N ALA A 99 -4.58 -18.54 -23.64
CA ALA A 99 -5.36 -19.73 -23.26
C ALA A 99 -6.61 -19.92 -24.13
N ALA A 100 -7.20 -18.82 -24.63
CA ALA A 100 -8.33 -18.84 -25.56
C ALA A 100 -7.92 -19.01 -27.05
N GLY A 101 -6.63 -19.18 -27.35
CA GLY A 101 -6.11 -19.34 -28.70
C GLY A 101 -6.15 -18.08 -29.57
N LYS A 102 -6.29 -16.89 -28.95
CA LYS A 102 -6.32 -15.59 -29.65
C LYS A 102 -4.95 -14.96 -29.79
N PHE A 103 -4.03 -15.26 -28.87
CA PHE A 103 -2.66 -14.80 -28.86
C PHE A 103 -1.70 -15.96 -29.08
N THR A 104 -0.54 -15.66 -29.65
CA THR A 104 0.60 -16.58 -29.75
C THR A 104 1.45 -16.51 -28.48
N LEU A 105 2.41 -17.42 -28.34
CA LEU A 105 3.39 -17.35 -27.26
C LEU A 105 4.25 -16.08 -27.37
N GLU A 106 4.62 -15.70 -28.60
CA GLU A 106 5.39 -14.49 -28.89
C GLU A 106 4.65 -13.22 -28.41
N ASP A 107 3.31 -13.18 -28.59
CA ASP A 107 2.49 -12.07 -28.06
C ASP A 107 2.58 -12.00 -26.52
N VAL A 108 2.54 -13.15 -25.83
CA VAL A 108 2.65 -13.19 -24.36
C VAL A 108 4.05 -12.73 -23.91
N GLU A 109 5.11 -13.18 -24.56
CA GLU A 109 6.48 -12.78 -24.29
C GLU A 109 6.70 -11.27 -24.52
N GLU A 110 6.06 -10.68 -25.53
CA GLU A 110 6.08 -9.24 -25.75
C GLU A 110 5.43 -8.47 -24.59
N PHE A 111 4.30 -8.96 -24.05
CA PHE A 111 3.68 -8.40 -22.86
C PHE A 111 4.55 -8.57 -21.62
N GLU A 112 5.13 -9.75 -21.40
CA GLU A 112 6.01 -10.04 -20.27
C GLU A 112 7.20 -9.07 -20.22
N ASN A 113 7.81 -8.79 -21.37
CA ASN A 113 8.98 -7.92 -21.47
C ASN A 113 8.64 -6.42 -21.33
N ASN A 114 7.42 -5.99 -21.64
CA ASN A 114 7.12 -4.57 -21.83
C ASN A 114 5.95 -4.02 -20.97
N ALA A 115 5.10 -4.88 -20.39
CA ALA A 115 3.91 -4.42 -19.68
C ALA A 115 4.22 -3.69 -18.36
N CYS A 116 5.28 -4.11 -17.66
CA CYS A 116 5.69 -3.59 -16.36
C CYS A 116 7.17 -3.17 -16.39
N PRO A 117 7.53 -2.04 -17.04
CA PRO A 117 8.91 -1.73 -17.39
C PRO A 117 9.76 -1.20 -16.23
N THR A 118 9.18 -0.88 -15.08
CA THR A 118 9.90 -0.27 -13.96
C THR A 118 9.57 -0.94 -12.62
N CYS A 119 10.42 -0.71 -11.62
CA CYS A 119 10.09 -1.04 -10.23
C CYS A 119 8.94 -0.17 -9.71
N GLY A 120 8.32 -0.61 -8.61
CA GLY A 120 7.22 0.08 -7.95
C GLY A 120 6.07 -0.86 -7.59
N SER A 121 5.02 -0.35 -6.95
CA SER A 121 3.79 -1.09 -6.76
C SER A 121 3.04 -1.27 -8.08
N CYS A 122 2.04 -2.15 -8.10
CA CYS A 122 1.21 -2.37 -9.29
C CYS A 122 0.72 -1.07 -9.90
N SER A 123 0.80 -0.92 -11.22
CA SER A 123 0.42 0.30 -11.96
C SER A 123 -1.09 0.54 -12.05
N GLY A 124 -1.92 -0.45 -11.74
CA GLY A 124 -3.38 -0.30 -11.61
C GLY A 124 -3.79 0.14 -10.20
N MET A 125 -5.09 0.40 -10.00
CA MET A 125 -5.64 0.71 -8.67
C MET A 125 -5.90 -0.60 -7.87
N TYR A 126 -4.92 -1.49 -7.86
CA TYR A 126 -4.89 -2.65 -6.96
C TYR A 126 -4.64 -2.22 -5.52
N THR A 127 -4.65 -3.16 -4.59
CA THR A 127 -4.62 -2.88 -3.16
C THR A 127 -3.40 -2.06 -2.71
N ALA A 128 -2.21 -2.33 -3.27
CA ALA A 128 -1.00 -1.57 -2.93
C ALA A 128 -1.16 -0.09 -3.26
N ASN A 129 -1.56 0.23 -4.50
CA ASN A 129 -1.76 1.61 -4.92
C ASN A 129 -2.94 2.27 -4.20
N SER A 130 -4.05 1.55 -4.02
CA SER A 130 -5.20 2.01 -3.23
C SER A 130 -4.77 2.40 -1.82
N MET A 131 -4.09 1.51 -1.09
CA MET A 131 -3.66 1.79 0.28
C MET A 131 -2.60 2.88 0.37
N ASN A 132 -1.73 3.04 -0.64
CA ASN A 132 -0.78 4.15 -0.69
C ASN A 132 -1.48 5.51 -0.83
N CYS A 133 -2.55 5.60 -1.63
CA CYS A 133 -3.39 6.80 -1.73
C CYS A 133 -4.17 7.04 -0.42
N LEU A 134 -4.77 5.99 0.13
CA LEU A 134 -5.56 6.11 1.37
C LEU A 134 -4.69 6.45 2.57
N THR A 135 -3.43 6.04 2.62
CA THR A 135 -2.47 6.45 3.65
C THR A 135 -2.25 7.97 3.65
N GLU A 136 -2.23 8.59 2.46
CA GLU A 136 -2.18 10.05 2.33
C GLU A 136 -3.47 10.70 2.86
N VAL A 137 -4.63 10.16 2.51
CA VAL A 137 -5.94 10.67 2.97
C VAL A 137 -6.13 10.52 4.48
N LEU A 138 -5.63 9.43 5.06
CA LEU A 138 -5.61 9.23 6.52
C LEU A 138 -4.74 10.26 7.25
N GLY A 139 -3.88 11.00 6.52
CA GLY A 139 -2.94 11.95 7.11
C GLY A 139 -1.60 11.33 7.55
N MET A 140 -1.39 10.02 7.34
CA MET A 140 -0.17 9.32 7.72
C MET A 140 0.96 9.45 6.69
N GLY A 141 0.64 9.86 5.45
CA GLY A 141 1.59 10.11 4.37
C GLY A 141 1.56 11.57 3.91
N LEU A 142 2.68 12.04 3.38
CA LEU A 142 2.76 13.38 2.77
C LEU A 142 2.08 13.41 1.40
N ARG A 143 1.72 14.60 0.95
CA ARG A 143 1.10 14.83 -0.36
C ARG A 143 1.94 14.21 -1.48
N GLY A 144 1.31 13.44 -2.35
CA GLY A 144 1.96 12.70 -3.43
C GLY A 144 2.44 11.30 -3.03
N ASN A 145 2.17 10.88 -1.79
CA ASN A 145 2.57 9.56 -1.30
C ASN A 145 2.07 8.42 -2.19
N GLY A 146 0.81 8.46 -2.63
CA GLY A 146 0.22 7.43 -3.47
C GLY A 146 0.47 7.60 -4.98
N THR A 147 0.87 8.79 -5.44
CA THR A 147 0.80 9.15 -6.86
C THR A 147 2.15 9.39 -7.53
N ILE A 148 3.21 9.75 -6.80
CA ILE A 148 4.54 9.94 -7.38
C ILE A 148 5.10 8.58 -7.79
N PRO A 149 5.50 8.35 -9.07
CA PRO A 149 6.08 7.08 -9.49
C PRO A 149 7.38 6.75 -8.76
N ALA A 150 7.64 5.44 -8.58
CA ALA A 150 8.80 4.94 -7.85
C ALA A 150 10.15 5.43 -8.42
N VAL A 151 10.24 5.57 -9.73
CA VAL A 151 11.47 5.92 -10.45
C VAL A 151 11.73 7.42 -10.53
N TYR A 152 10.83 8.27 -10.05
CA TYR A 152 10.98 9.72 -10.12
C TYR A 152 11.80 10.26 -8.95
N SER A 153 12.63 11.27 -9.21
CA SER A 153 13.45 11.94 -8.19
C SER A 153 12.62 12.59 -7.08
N GLU A 154 11.37 12.98 -7.39
CA GLU A 154 10.41 13.49 -6.42
C GLU A 154 10.10 12.47 -5.30
N ARG A 155 10.20 11.16 -5.56
CA ARG A 155 10.04 10.12 -4.53
C ARG A 155 11.14 10.21 -3.47
N ILE A 156 12.39 10.44 -3.88
CA ILE A 156 13.52 10.65 -2.96
C ILE A 156 13.35 11.95 -2.18
N LYS A 157 12.86 13.01 -2.84
CA LYS A 157 12.55 14.28 -2.18
C LYS A 157 11.46 14.09 -1.12
N LEU A 158 10.41 13.35 -1.44
CA LEU A 158 9.33 13.02 -0.50
C LEU A 158 9.87 12.28 0.73
N ALA A 159 10.76 11.31 0.55
CA ALA A 159 11.39 10.58 1.65
C ALA A 159 12.20 11.49 2.58
N LYS A 160 12.95 12.44 2.01
CA LYS A 160 13.67 13.46 2.81
C LYS A 160 12.70 14.36 3.60
N GLN A 161 11.61 14.77 2.97
CA GLN A 161 10.57 15.57 3.62
C GLN A 161 9.88 14.80 4.75
N ALA A 162 9.64 13.50 4.58
CA ALA A 162 9.08 12.65 5.62
C ALA A 162 9.99 12.56 6.86
N GLY A 163 11.32 12.46 6.65
CA GLY A 163 12.27 12.52 7.75
C GLY A 163 12.24 13.83 8.53
N MET A 164 12.02 14.96 7.85
CA MET A 164 11.83 16.26 8.52
C MET A 164 10.49 16.32 9.25
N ALA A 165 9.42 15.84 8.60
CA ALA A 165 8.07 15.83 9.16
C ALA A 165 7.97 14.99 10.43
N VAL A 166 8.58 13.81 10.48
CA VAL A 166 8.55 12.96 11.68
C VAL A 166 9.26 13.63 12.86
N MET A 167 10.33 14.38 12.62
CA MET A 167 11.03 15.15 13.66
C MET A 167 10.17 16.31 14.18
N ASP A 168 9.39 16.96 13.32
CA ASP A 168 8.45 18.00 13.75
C ASP A 168 7.28 17.40 14.55
N MET A 169 6.78 16.23 14.16
CA MET A 169 5.78 15.48 14.91
C MET A 169 6.32 15.07 16.29
N PHE A 170 7.55 14.59 16.36
CA PHE A 170 8.22 14.24 17.62
C PHE A 170 8.28 15.45 18.57
N ARG A 171 8.74 16.61 18.08
CA ARG A 171 8.79 17.85 18.89
C ARG A 171 7.43 18.31 19.39
N LYS A 172 6.37 18.06 18.62
CA LYS A 172 4.99 18.43 18.95
C LYS A 172 4.23 17.33 19.69
N ASN A 173 4.85 16.18 19.90
CA ASN A 173 4.24 14.98 20.49
C ASN A 173 2.94 14.56 19.76
N ILE A 174 2.96 14.59 18.41
CA ILE A 174 1.85 14.14 17.58
C ILE A 174 2.09 12.68 17.22
N CYS A 175 1.25 11.79 17.74
CA CYS A 175 1.35 10.35 17.56
C CYS A 175 0.38 9.82 16.49
N ALA A 176 0.49 8.55 16.11
CA ALA A 176 -0.31 7.96 15.05
C ALA A 176 -1.83 8.02 15.35
N ARG A 177 -2.24 7.81 16.61
CA ARG A 177 -3.66 7.85 17.01
C ARG A 177 -4.25 9.27 17.03
N ASP A 178 -3.42 10.31 17.11
CA ASP A 178 -3.89 11.70 16.98
C ASP A 178 -4.28 12.03 15.54
N ILE A 179 -3.76 11.28 14.56
CA ILE A 179 -3.99 11.46 13.13
C ILE A 179 -5.07 10.51 12.62
N ILE A 180 -4.99 9.22 13.00
CA ILE A 180 -5.97 8.21 12.57
C ILE A 180 -7.20 8.31 13.47
N THR A 181 -8.07 9.24 13.14
CA THR A 181 -9.33 9.51 13.84
C THR A 181 -10.52 8.91 13.09
N LYS A 182 -11.71 8.93 13.69
CA LYS A 182 -12.95 8.55 13.01
C LYS A 182 -13.16 9.36 11.73
N GLU A 183 -12.91 10.65 11.77
CA GLU A 183 -13.07 11.55 10.63
C GLU A 183 -12.08 11.22 9.53
N SER A 184 -10.83 10.91 9.84
CA SER A 184 -9.83 10.52 8.83
C SER A 184 -10.18 9.17 8.17
N ILE A 185 -10.74 8.22 8.92
CA ILE A 185 -11.25 6.95 8.38
C ILE A 185 -12.45 7.18 7.45
N LEU A 186 -13.40 8.02 7.85
CA LEU A 186 -14.56 8.37 7.00
C LEU A 186 -14.13 9.09 5.71
N ASN A 187 -13.15 9.98 5.80
CA ASN A 187 -12.56 10.63 4.63
C ASN A 187 -11.88 9.60 3.72
N ALA A 188 -11.14 8.64 4.30
CA ALA A 188 -10.51 7.57 3.54
C ALA A 188 -11.54 6.69 2.83
N LEU A 189 -12.65 6.31 3.48
CA LEU A 189 -13.75 5.57 2.86
C LEU A 189 -14.41 6.35 1.72
N THR A 190 -14.62 7.66 1.90
CA THR A 190 -15.17 8.53 0.85
C THR A 190 -14.27 8.58 -0.37
N VAL A 191 -12.97 8.74 -0.18
CA VAL A 191 -11.99 8.76 -1.28
C VAL A 191 -11.82 7.38 -1.90
N ASP A 192 -11.89 6.31 -1.11
CA ASP A 192 -11.87 4.92 -1.56
C ASP A 192 -12.96 4.67 -2.61
N MET A 193 -14.17 5.09 -2.31
CA MET A 193 -15.31 4.98 -3.22
C MET A 193 -15.16 5.89 -4.45
N ALA A 194 -14.66 7.11 -4.28
CA ALA A 194 -14.50 8.08 -5.37
C ALA A 194 -13.43 7.64 -6.37
N LEU A 195 -12.35 7.01 -5.92
CA LEU A 195 -11.27 6.50 -6.76
C LEU A 195 -11.56 5.12 -7.37
N GLY A 196 -12.56 4.41 -6.86
CA GLY A 196 -12.80 3.01 -7.22
C GLY A 196 -11.64 2.11 -6.80
N CYS A 197 -11.24 2.22 -5.53
CA CYS A 197 -10.13 1.47 -4.97
C CYS A 197 -10.41 -0.04 -4.91
N SER A 198 -9.39 -0.81 -4.53
CA SER A 198 -9.50 -2.26 -4.36
C SER A 198 -10.49 -2.63 -3.25
N THR A 199 -11.29 -3.68 -3.46
CA THR A 199 -12.20 -4.20 -2.42
C THR A 199 -11.49 -4.61 -1.13
N ASN A 200 -10.18 -4.87 -1.18
CA ASN A 200 -9.38 -5.17 0.01
C ASN A 200 -9.25 -3.96 0.96
N SER A 201 -9.37 -2.72 0.47
CA SER A 201 -9.37 -1.53 1.32
C SER A 201 -10.53 -1.55 2.31
N MET A 202 -11.69 -2.12 1.93
CA MET A 202 -12.84 -2.31 2.80
C MET A 202 -12.59 -3.32 3.95
N LEU A 203 -11.57 -4.18 3.82
CA LEU A 203 -11.10 -5.04 4.90
C LEU A 203 -10.01 -4.35 5.74
N HIS A 204 -9.20 -3.51 5.11
CA HIS A 204 -8.03 -2.91 5.76
C HIS A 204 -8.37 -1.67 6.58
N LEU A 205 -9.23 -0.78 6.08
CA LEU A 205 -9.62 0.43 6.83
C LEU A 205 -10.32 0.11 8.16
N PRO A 206 -11.30 -0.83 8.24
CA PRO A 206 -11.85 -1.25 9.52
C PRO A 206 -10.83 -1.89 10.46
N ALA A 207 -9.88 -2.69 9.93
CA ALA A 207 -8.83 -3.28 10.76
C ALA A 207 -7.91 -2.21 11.35
N ILE A 208 -7.51 -1.20 10.57
CA ILE A 208 -6.73 -0.05 11.06
C ILE A 208 -7.52 0.74 12.10
N ALA A 209 -8.81 1.00 11.85
CA ALA A 209 -9.68 1.69 12.79
C ALA A 209 -9.82 0.93 14.12
N HIS A 210 -9.87 -0.39 14.09
CA HIS A 210 -9.90 -1.24 15.27
C HIS A 210 -8.67 -1.03 16.16
N GLU A 211 -7.50 -0.90 15.58
CA GLU A 211 -6.25 -0.68 16.33
C GLU A 211 -6.14 0.73 16.95
N THR A 212 -6.94 1.68 16.47
CA THR A 212 -6.98 3.05 17.03
C THR A 212 -8.00 3.24 18.15
N VAL A 213 -8.73 2.18 18.56
CA VAL A 213 -9.83 2.26 19.54
C VAL A 213 -11.07 3.03 19.04
N SER A 214 -11.04 3.56 17.82
CA SER A 214 -12.15 4.30 17.20
C SER A 214 -13.28 3.40 16.68
N TYR A 215 -13.12 2.09 16.76
CA TYR A 215 -13.99 1.10 16.14
C TYR A 215 -15.37 0.95 16.79
N THR A 216 -15.48 1.19 18.09
CA THR A 216 -16.74 1.03 18.82
C THR A 216 -17.87 1.92 18.31
N HIS A 217 -17.54 3.01 17.60
CA HIS A 217 -18.51 3.94 17.03
C HIS A 217 -18.86 3.69 15.55
N LEU A 218 -18.06 2.89 14.82
CA LEU A 218 -18.36 2.54 13.42
C LEU A 218 -19.45 1.47 13.31
N ARG A 219 -19.59 0.60 14.32
CA ARG A 219 -20.63 -0.43 14.41
C ARG A 219 -22.03 0.08 14.74
N ALA A 220 -22.16 1.32 15.19
CA ALA A 220 -23.45 1.88 15.60
C ALA A 220 -24.32 2.40 14.44
N HIS A 221 -23.90 2.18 13.19
CA HIS A 221 -24.61 2.63 11.98
C HIS A 221 -24.91 1.48 10.97
N GLU A 222 -24.79 0.20 11.37
CA GLU A 222 -25.36 -0.92 10.63
C GLU A 222 -26.79 -1.22 11.04
#